data_09466e41546b74f5825821b1647923ef
#
_entry.id   09466e41546b74f5825821b1647923ef
#
_cell.length_a   1.000
_cell.length_b   1.000
_cell.length_c   1.000
_cell.angle_alpha   90.00
_cell.angle_beta   90.00
_cell.angle_gamma   90.00
#
_symmetry.space_group_name_H-M   'P 1'
#
loop_
_entity.id
_entity.type
_entity.pdbx_description
1 polymer ?
#
loop_
_entity_poly.entity_id
_entity_poly.type
_entity_poly.pdbx_seq_one_letter_code
_entity_poly.pdbx_strand_id
1 'polypeptide(L)'
;MERTPHSGRRTAGLTAGFAAAAAVLCAGALTAPAHADSTLGQLAAAKGRYFGSATDNPHLSDTAYKQILSSEFGQLTVGNTMKWQYTEPSQGRFDYEQADAIVALAEANGQTVRGHTLVWHNQLPDWVAAVPADRLPGVMRDHITDEVTHFRNRVVHWDVVNEAFEEDGSRRQTVFQQKIGNGYIAEAFKAARAADPNVKLYYNDYNIEGVGPKSDAVYEMVKSFKQQGVPIDGVGMQAHLILGQVPATMQRNIQRFADLGVDVAVTELDIRMDLPRTDAKDTQQAGDYSAVVKACLAVSRCVGITVWDFSDRQSWVPSVFPGQGAALPYDENYAKKPAYHAIAAALGGTGGPSPTPGTGTCSASYRVTSQWQGGFTAEVTVRNTSSGPLGGWAVTWTFPDGQRIANLWNGEATTTGSSVRVRNAGYNGALGAGASTSFGFLGSSAGANRVPSDIACDRP
;
A
#
# COMPACT_ATOMS: atom_id res chain seq x y z
N MET A 1 -47.13 -39.28 -55.64
CA MET A 1 -47.56 -40.70 -55.56
C MET A 1 -47.38 -41.04 -54.11
N GLU A 2 -48.46 -40.92 -53.31
CA GLU A 2 -49.32 -42.06 -52.94
C GLU A 2 -48.54 -43.09 -52.11
N ARG A 3 -48.88 -43.51 -50.94
CA ARG A 3 -50.14 -43.54 -50.14
C ARG A 3 -49.80 -43.91 -48.69
N THR A 4 -50.52 -43.36 -47.72
CA THR A 4 -50.89 -44.00 -46.46
C THR A 4 -51.78 -45.25 -46.71
N PRO A 5 -52.14 -46.19 -45.78
CA PRO A 5 -52.70 -45.87 -44.47
C PRO A 5 -52.60 -46.98 -43.36
N HIS A 6 -53.12 -46.58 -42.16
CA HIS A 6 -53.91 -47.31 -41.15
C HIS A 6 -53.26 -48.41 -40.30
N SER A 7 -53.42 -48.43 -39.06
CA SER A 7 -54.38 -48.33 -37.95
C SER A 7 -54.19 -49.54 -37.03
N GLY A 8 -54.40 -49.37 -35.76
CA GLY A 8 -54.54 -50.51 -34.83
C GLY A 8 -54.38 -50.11 -33.33
N ARG A 9 -55.52 -49.65 -32.77
CA ARG A 9 -55.72 -49.59 -31.32
C ARG A 9 -55.67 -51.00 -30.70
N ARG A 10 -55.05 -51.14 -29.50
CA ARG A 10 -55.63 -51.94 -28.42
C ARG A 10 -55.13 -51.41 -27.09
N THR A 11 -56.07 -51.07 -26.26
CA THR A 11 -56.06 -50.77 -24.84
C THR A 11 -55.83 -52.05 -24.02
N ALA A 12 -54.97 -51.98 -22.99
CA ALA A 12 -55.07 -52.80 -21.81
C ALA A 12 -54.43 -52.03 -20.63
N GLY A 13 -55.26 -51.68 -19.69
CA GLY A 13 -54.82 -51.10 -18.42
C GLY A 13 -54.29 -52.15 -17.48
N LEU A 14 -53.43 -51.77 -16.56
CA LEU A 14 -53.30 -52.36 -15.21
C LEU A 14 -52.64 -51.39 -14.25
N THR A 15 -53.41 -50.99 -13.31
CA THR A 15 -53.24 -50.76 -11.87
C THR A 15 -51.89 -50.24 -11.31
N ALA A 16 -52.07 -49.21 -10.57
CA ALA A 16 -51.18 -48.47 -9.73
C ALA A 16 -50.44 -49.31 -8.68
N GLY A 17 -49.17 -48.92 -8.48
CA GLY A 17 -48.40 -49.22 -7.27
C GLY A 17 -47.60 -47.97 -6.89
N PHE A 18 -48.11 -47.24 -5.92
CA PHE A 18 -47.38 -46.11 -5.31
C PHE A 18 -46.32 -46.68 -4.35
N ALA A 19 -45.05 -46.60 -4.76
CA ALA A 19 -43.91 -46.73 -3.82
C ALA A 19 -43.40 -45.34 -3.52
N ALA A 20 -43.71 -44.85 -2.32
CA ALA A 20 -43.16 -43.60 -1.79
C ALA A 20 -41.68 -43.81 -1.43
N ALA A 21 -40.76 -43.35 -2.27
CA ALA A 21 -39.36 -43.23 -1.90
C ALA A 21 -39.15 -41.88 -1.19
N ALA A 22 -38.94 -41.96 0.13
CA ALA A 22 -38.52 -40.80 0.93
C ALA A 22 -37.07 -40.42 0.54
N ALA A 23 -36.89 -39.37 -0.26
CA ALA A 23 -35.59 -38.77 -0.51
C ALA A 23 -35.19 -37.98 0.75
N VAL A 24 -34.25 -38.50 1.53
CA VAL A 24 -33.55 -37.76 2.57
C VAL A 24 -32.63 -36.76 1.86
N LEU A 25 -33.06 -35.49 1.80
CA LEU A 25 -32.23 -34.36 1.41
C LEU A 25 -31.22 -34.11 2.56
N CYS A 26 -30.01 -34.70 2.41
CA CYS A 26 -28.84 -34.20 3.14
C CYS A 26 -28.54 -32.79 2.63
N ALA A 27 -29.03 -31.77 3.31
CA ALA A 27 -28.55 -30.40 3.14
C ALA A 27 -27.08 -30.35 3.62
N GLY A 28 -26.16 -30.64 2.71
CA GLY A 28 -24.76 -30.34 2.90
C GLY A 28 -24.63 -28.81 3.01
N ALA A 29 -24.36 -28.34 4.22
CA ALA A 29 -23.93 -26.96 4.42
C ALA A 29 -22.66 -26.76 3.61
N LEU A 30 -22.76 -26.10 2.47
CA LEU A 30 -21.63 -25.54 1.76
C LEU A 30 -21.01 -24.49 2.69
N THR A 31 -19.99 -24.88 3.44
CA THR A 31 -19.11 -23.92 4.11
C THR A 31 -18.49 -23.07 3.03
N ALA A 32 -18.93 -21.82 2.90
CA ALA A 32 -18.26 -20.83 2.06
C ALA A 32 -16.77 -20.82 2.46
N PRO A 33 -15.84 -20.82 1.51
CA PRO A 33 -14.43 -20.68 1.82
C PRO A 33 -14.26 -19.40 2.62
N ALA A 34 -13.48 -19.46 3.70
CA ALA A 34 -13.08 -18.27 4.43
C ALA A 34 -12.48 -17.29 3.41
N HIS A 35 -13.12 -16.14 3.21
CA HIS A 35 -12.57 -15.12 2.34
C HIS A 35 -11.21 -14.72 2.93
N ALA A 36 -10.13 -15.01 2.20
CA ALA A 36 -8.86 -14.36 2.48
C ALA A 36 -9.12 -12.84 2.40
N ASP A 37 -8.66 -12.10 3.42
CA ASP A 37 -8.80 -10.65 3.41
C ASP A 37 -8.21 -10.09 2.11
N SER A 38 -8.99 -9.24 1.43
CA SER A 38 -8.54 -8.63 0.19
C SER A 38 -7.29 -7.78 0.45
N THR A 39 -6.30 -7.88 -0.42
CA THR A 39 -5.05 -7.10 -0.33
C THR A 39 -5.31 -5.62 -0.65
N LEU A 40 -4.39 -4.72 -0.26
CA LEU A 40 -4.52 -3.29 -0.58
C LEU A 40 -4.60 -3.06 -2.10
N GLY A 41 -3.83 -3.81 -2.88
CA GLY A 41 -3.90 -3.78 -4.35
C GLY A 41 -5.28 -4.17 -4.88
N GLN A 42 -5.88 -5.24 -4.36
CA GLN A 42 -7.22 -5.70 -4.76
C GLN A 42 -8.31 -4.71 -4.35
N LEU A 43 -8.24 -4.16 -3.13
CA LEU A 43 -9.18 -3.16 -2.64
C LEU A 43 -9.14 -1.88 -3.48
N ALA A 44 -7.95 -1.41 -3.82
CA ALA A 44 -7.78 -0.25 -4.69
C ALA A 44 -8.29 -0.53 -6.11
N ALA A 45 -7.98 -1.71 -6.67
CA ALA A 45 -8.46 -2.12 -8.00
C ALA A 45 -9.99 -2.15 -8.07
N ALA A 46 -10.67 -2.59 -7.01
CA ALA A 46 -12.15 -2.54 -6.91
C ALA A 46 -12.71 -1.11 -6.93
N LYS A 47 -11.87 -0.09 -6.66
CA LYS A 47 -12.21 1.35 -6.79
C LYS A 47 -11.71 1.97 -8.11
N GLY A 48 -11.18 1.17 -9.03
CA GLY A 48 -10.56 1.66 -10.26
C GLY A 48 -9.26 2.45 -10.01
N ARG A 49 -8.52 2.09 -8.96
CA ARG A 49 -7.25 2.70 -8.55
C ARG A 49 -6.19 1.60 -8.40
N TYR A 50 -4.91 1.98 -8.35
CA TYR A 50 -3.88 1.08 -7.87
C TYR A 50 -3.46 1.46 -6.44
N PHE A 51 -2.94 0.48 -5.69
CA PHE A 51 -2.15 0.69 -4.48
C PHE A 51 -0.82 -0.03 -4.68
N GLY A 52 0.27 0.72 -4.63
CA GLY A 52 1.61 0.27 -4.98
C GLY A 52 2.61 0.43 -3.83
N SER A 53 3.81 -0.10 -4.05
CA SER A 53 4.98 0.11 -3.20
C SER A 53 6.21 0.37 -4.04
N ALA A 54 7.09 1.27 -3.59
CA ALA A 54 8.46 1.30 -4.07
C ALA A 54 9.24 0.11 -3.54
N THR A 55 10.32 -0.27 -4.21
CA THR A 55 11.26 -1.31 -3.77
C THR A 55 12.63 -1.13 -4.39
N ASP A 56 13.65 -1.71 -3.74
CA ASP A 56 15.02 -1.79 -4.22
C ASP A 56 15.56 -3.23 -4.24
N ASN A 57 16.52 -3.49 -5.12
CA ASN A 57 17.08 -4.83 -5.33
C ASN A 57 17.59 -5.52 -4.05
N PRO A 58 18.32 -4.86 -3.12
CA PRO A 58 18.80 -5.50 -1.89
C PRO A 58 17.68 -6.11 -1.05
N HIS A 59 16.49 -5.50 -1.05
CA HIS A 59 15.34 -5.96 -0.28
C HIS A 59 14.77 -7.30 -0.79
N LEU A 60 14.93 -7.57 -2.08
CA LEU A 60 14.41 -8.79 -2.74
C LEU A 60 15.09 -10.09 -2.29
N SER A 61 16.20 -9.99 -1.58
CA SER A 61 16.86 -11.13 -0.94
C SER A 61 16.13 -11.64 0.31
N ASP A 62 15.30 -10.79 0.95
CA ASP A 62 14.44 -11.17 2.07
C ASP A 62 13.16 -11.83 1.54
N THR A 63 13.01 -13.14 1.81
CA THR A 63 11.88 -13.93 1.31
C THR A 63 10.53 -13.42 1.84
N ALA A 64 10.46 -12.99 3.12
CA ALA A 64 9.24 -12.49 3.72
C ALA A 64 8.84 -11.14 3.10
N TYR A 65 9.81 -10.24 2.92
CA TYR A 65 9.61 -8.98 2.20
C TYR A 65 9.07 -9.22 0.80
N LYS A 66 9.77 -10.04 0.02
CA LYS A 66 9.42 -10.34 -1.37
C LYS A 66 8.03 -10.95 -1.49
N GLN A 67 7.63 -11.85 -0.55
CA GLN A 67 6.30 -12.46 -0.55
C GLN A 67 5.20 -11.40 -0.34
N ILE A 68 5.37 -10.47 0.59
CA ILE A 68 4.42 -9.39 0.83
C ILE A 68 4.37 -8.45 -0.38
N LEU A 69 5.53 -8.02 -0.88
CA LEU A 69 5.64 -7.14 -2.05
C LEU A 69 4.89 -7.72 -3.25
N SER A 70 5.06 -9.01 -3.52
CA SER A 70 4.48 -9.70 -4.69
C SER A 70 2.97 -9.93 -4.57
N SER A 71 2.41 -10.00 -3.36
CA SER A 71 1.00 -10.34 -3.16
C SER A 71 0.12 -9.15 -2.78
N GLU A 72 0.66 -8.18 -2.06
CA GLU A 72 -0.13 -7.12 -1.43
C GLU A 72 -0.42 -5.95 -2.37
N PHE A 73 0.47 -5.66 -3.31
CA PHE A 73 0.46 -4.44 -4.12
C PHE A 73 0.11 -4.72 -5.58
N GLY A 74 -0.56 -3.77 -6.24
CA GLY A 74 -0.90 -3.85 -7.66
C GLY A 74 0.09 -3.15 -8.60
N GLN A 75 1.01 -2.35 -8.05
CA GLN A 75 2.04 -1.63 -8.80
C GLN A 75 3.35 -1.59 -8.01
N LEU A 76 4.48 -1.71 -8.70
CA LEU A 76 5.81 -1.47 -8.13
C LEU A 76 6.44 -0.21 -8.73
N THR A 77 7.12 0.57 -7.89
CA THR A 77 8.01 1.65 -8.32
C THR A 77 9.46 1.21 -8.09
N VAL A 78 10.30 1.35 -9.09
CA VAL A 78 11.73 1.05 -8.99
C VAL A 78 12.41 2.20 -8.25
N GLY A 79 12.81 1.97 -6.99
CA GLY A 79 13.22 3.03 -6.05
C GLY A 79 14.51 3.73 -6.46
N ASN A 80 15.54 2.98 -6.89
CA ASN A 80 16.86 3.55 -7.23
C ASN A 80 17.38 3.17 -8.61
N THR A 81 17.21 1.93 -9.04
CA THR A 81 17.95 1.36 -10.18
C THR A 81 17.46 1.80 -11.56
N MET A 82 16.41 2.64 -11.64
CA MET A 82 16.00 3.41 -12.81
C MET A 82 16.43 4.89 -12.76
N LYS A 83 17.28 5.29 -11.83
CA LYS A 83 17.83 6.64 -11.78
C LYS A 83 19.09 6.72 -12.64
N TRP A 84 19.35 7.84 -13.27
CA TRP A 84 20.40 8.04 -14.26
C TRP A 84 21.78 7.51 -13.83
N GLN A 85 22.13 7.69 -12.54
CA GLN A 85 23.40 7.17 -12.01
C GLN A 85 23.58 5.66 -12.18
N TYR A 86 22.49 4.90 -12.16
CA TYR A 86 22.50 3.44 -12.27
C TYR A 86 22.34 2.98 -13.71
N THR A 87 21.46 3.64 -14.46
CA THR A 87 21.12 3.22 -15.82
C THR A 87 22.16 3.66 -16.85
N GLU A 88 22.90 4.77 -16.62
CA GLU A 88 23.97 5.24 -17.51
C GLU A 88 25.18 5.76 -16.68
N PRO A 89 25.89 4.87 -15.96
CA PRO A 89 27.00 5.25 -15.08
C PRO A 89 28.16 5.93 -15.81
N SER A 90 28.31 5.71 -17.12
CA SER A 90 29.25 6.39 -18.00
C SER A 90 28.56 6.72 -19.32
N GLN A 91 28.86 7.86 -19.90
CA GLN A 91 28.20 8.36 -21.10
C GLN A 91 28.12 7.31 -22.22
N GLY A 92 26.93 7.00 -22.67
CA GLY A 92 26.64 6.02 -23.72
C GLY A 92 26.84 4.56 -23.31
N ARG A 93 26.96 4.27 -22.00
CA ARG A 93 27.04 2.90 -21.48
C ARG A 93 25.88 2.66 -20.54
N PHE A 94 24.86 1.99 -21.05
CA PHE A 94 23.65 1.68 -20.31
C PHE A 94 23.75 0.32 -19.61
N ASP A 95 23.18 0.26 -18.41
CA ASP A 95 23.06 -0.95 -17.59
C ASP A 95 21.66 -0.99 -16.95
N TYR A 96 20.85 -1.96 -17.34
CA TYR A 96 19.48 -2.13 -16.87
C TYR A 96 19.28 -3.40 -16.05
N GLU A 97 20.33 -4.20 -15.79
CA GLU A 97 20.22 -5.53 -15.19
C GLU A 97 19.43 -5.50 -13.86
N GLN A 98 19.74 -4.54 -13.00
CA GLN A 98 19.07 -4.43 -11.69
C GLN A 98 17.61 -3.95 -11.83
N ALA A 99 17.34 -2.98 -12.69
CA ALA A 99 15.99 -2.50 -12.95
C ALA A 99 15.13 -3.58 -13.62
N ASP A 100 15.68 -4.31 -14.61
CA ASP A 100 15.03 -5.43 -15.27
C ASP A 100 14.62 -6.53 -14.29
N ALA A 101 15.41 -6.79 -13.25
CA ALA A 101 15.07 -7.78 -12.23
C ALA A 101 13.80 -7.40 -11.43
N ILE A 102 13.62 -6.12 -11.10
CA ILE A 102 12.40 -5.63 -10.42
C ILE A 102 11.20 -5.65 -11.39
N VAL A 103 11.40 -5.22 -12.63
CA VAL A 103 10.35 -5.24 -13.66
C VAL A 103 9.89 -6.67 -13.93
N ALA A 104 10.81 -7.62 -14.07
CA ALA A 104 10.48 -9.03 -14.26
C ALA A 104 9.73 -9.62 -13.06
N LEU A 105 10.08 -9.22 -11.83
CA LEU A 105 9.34 -9.60 -10.63
C LEU A 105 7.90 -9.09 -10.68
N ALA A 106 7.69 -7.83 -11.04
CA ALA A 106 6.36 -7.24 -11.18
C ALA A 106 5.52 -7.98 -12.24
N GLU A 107 6.09 -8.20 -13.42
CA GLU A 107 5.45 -8.94 -14.53
C GLU A 107 5.03 -10.36 -14.11
N ALA A 108 5.93 -11.08 -13.41
CA ALA A 108 5.65 -12.43 -12.93
C ALA A 108 4.49 -12.49 -11.91
N ASN A 109 4.18 -11.39 -11.23
CA ASN A 109 3.09 -11.29 -10.25
C ASN A 109 1.87 -10.52 -10.78
N GLY A 110 1.84 -10.15 -12.07
CA GLY A 110 0.74 -9.39 -12.67
C GLY A 110 0.61 -7.95 -12.16
N GLN A 111 1.71 -7.40 -11.64
CA GLN A 111 1.80 -6.02 -11.15
C GLN A 111 2.25 -5.10 -12.29
N THR A 112 1.78 -3.85 -12.28
CA THR A 112 2.28 -2.81 -13.18
C THR A 112 3.53 -2.15 -12.61
N VAL A 113 4.28 -1.44 -13.46
CA VAL A 113 5.52 -0.76 -13.05
C VAL A 113 5.43 0.73 -13.30
N ARG A 114 5.89 1.53 -12.32
CA ARG A 114 6.20 2.94 -12.44
C ARG A 114 7.71 3.11 -12.53
N GLY A 115 8.19 3.72 -13.59
CA GLY A 115 9.61 4.09 -13.77
C GLY A 115 9.92 5.39 -13.03
N HIS A 116 10.99 5.39 -12.24
CA HIS A 116 11.43 6.52 -11.42
C HIS A 116 12.96 6.60 -11.41
N THR A 117 13.54 7.59 -12.01
CA THR A 117 13.06 8.78 -12.71
C THR A 117 14.05 9.18 -13.81
N LEU A 118 13.56 9.70 -14.94
CA LEU A 118 14.42 9.98 -16.12
C LEU A 118 15.33 11.18 -15.90
N VAL A 119 14.83 12.28 -15.32
CA VAL A 119 15.61 13.51 -15.11
C VAL A 119 15.43 14.01 -13.68
N TRP A 120 16.49 13.92 -12.90
CA TRP A 120 16.56 14.39 -11.52
C TRP A 120 17.95 14.97 -11.23
N HIS A 121 18.05 15.91 -10.29
CA HIS A 121 19.31 16.56 -9.94
C HIS A 121 20.15 15.76 -8.95
N ASN A 122 19.55 14.79 -8.25
CA ASN A 122 20.24 13.85 -7.36
C ASN A 122 20.48 12.52 -8.08
N GLN A 123 21.37 11.70 -7.53
CA GLN A 123 21.76 10.40 -8.10
C GLN A 123 22.02 10.48 -9.61
N LEU A 124 22.73 11.58 -9.99
CA LEU A 124 23.16 11.90 -11.33
C LEU A 124 24.65 11.61 -11.45
N PRO A 125 25.15 10.94 -12.50
CA PRO A 125 26.58 10.70 -12.68
C PRO A 125 27.36 12.01 -12.82
N ASP A 126 28.55 12.07 -12.23
CA ASP A 126 29.40 13.29 -12.28
C ASP A 126 29.71 13.76 -13.70
N TRP A 127 29.81 12.83 -14.67
CA TRP A 127 30.09 13.16 -16.06
C TRP A 127 29.00 14.04 -16.68
N VAL A 128 27.72 13.96 -16.25
CA VAL A 128 26.63 14.81 -16.76
C VAL A 128 26.90 16.28 -16.45
N ALA A 129 27.40 16.56 -15.24
CA ALA A 129 27.74 17.92 -14.85
C ALA A 129 28.89 18.49 -15.64
N ALA A 130 29.76 17.65 -16.20
CA ALA A 130 30.88 18.06 -17.07
C ALA A 130 30.47 18.32 -18.52
N VAL A 131 29.28 17.89 -18.96
CA VAL A 131 28.81 18.10 -20.36
C VAL A 131 28.69 19.60 -20.66
N PRO A 132 29.24 20.13 -21.79
CA PRO A 132 29.02 21.51 -22.21
C PRO A 132 27.53 21.87 -22.39
N ALA A 133 27.17 23.13 -22.13
CA ALA A 133 25.77 23.58 -22.14
C ALA A 133 25.07 23.38 -23.48
N ASP A 134 25.78 23.58 -24.59
CA ASP A 134 25.27 23.36 -25.95
C ASP A 134 25.03 21.89 -26.30
N ARG A 135 25.67 20.96 -25.60
CA ARG A 135 25.55 19.51 -25.82
C ARG A 135 24.57 18.84 -24.87
N LEU A 136 24.36 19.39 -23.66
CA LEU A 136 23.55 18.77 -22.62
C LEU A 136 22.09 18.48 -23.06
N PRO A 137 21.43 19.33 -23.87
CA PRO A 137 20.08 19.00 -24.37
C PRO A 137 20.04 17.71 -25.21
N GLY A 138 21.09 17.47 -26.03
CA GLY A 138 21.23 16.24 -26.79
C GLY A 138 21.40 15.02 -25.88
N VAL A 139 22.35 15.11 -24.96
CA VAL A 139 22.68 14.04 -24.00
C VAL A 139 21.44 13.67 -23.17
N MET A 140 20.68 14.66 -22.68
CA MET A 140 19.44 14.41 -21.94
C MET A 140 18.39 13.68 -22.80
N ARG A 141 18.22 14.07 -24.06
CA ARG A 141 17.28 13.37 -24.96
C ARG A 141 17.74 11.95 -25.27
N ASP A 142 19.03 11.72 -25.48
CA ASP A 142 19.58 10.40 -25.78
C ASP A 142 19.36 9.44 -24.61
N HIS A 143 19.66 9.88 -23.36
CA HIS A 143 19.38 9.14 -22.13
C HIS A 143 17.91 8.76 -22.01
N ILE A 144 17.01 9.74 -22.11
CA ILE A 144 15.55 9.50 -22.01
C ILE A 144 15.09 8.53 -23.09
N THR A 145 15.58 8.69 -24.31
CA THR A 145 15.19 7.85 -25.45
C THR A 145 15.61 6.41 -25.25
N ASP A 146 16.84 6.18 -24.80
CA ASP A 146 17.37 4.84 -24.57
C ASP A 146 16.58 4.12 -23.45
N GLU A 147 16.47 4.73 -22.27
CA GLU A 147 15.82 4.14 -21.13
C GLU A 147 14.32 3.87 -21.37
N VAL A 148 13.58 4.85 -21.90
CA VAL A 148 12.15 4.68 -22.20
C VAL A 148 11.93 3.62 -23.28
N THR A 149 12.84 3.52 -24.27
CA THR A 149 12.77 2.49 -25.32
C THR A 149 13.03 1.10 -24.75
N HIS A 150 14.00 0.96 -23.85
CA HIS A 150 14.32 -0.31 -23.19
C HIS A 150 13.12 -0.86 -22.41
N PHE A 151 12.41 0.01 -21.66
CA PHE A 151 11.25 -0.39 -20.86
C PHE A 151 9.89 -0.23 -21.57
N ARG A 152 9.88 0.01 -22.89
CA ARG A 152 8.64 0.19 -23.65
C ARG A 152 7.69 -0.99 -23.47
N ASN A 153 6.41 -0.69 -23.20
CA ASN A 153 5.31 -1.65 -22.93
C ASN A 153 5.46 -2.43 -21.60
N ARG A 154 6.52 -2.18 -20.79
CA ARG A 154 6.74 -2.80 -19.49
C ARG A 154 6.46 -1.83 -18.35
N VAL A 155 6.72 -0.54 -18.58
CA VAL A 155 6.45 0.56 -17.65
C VAL A 155 5.17 1.27 -18.10
N VAL A 156 4.23 1.51 -17.19
CA VAL A 156 2.95 2.16 -17.49
C VAL A 156 2.92 3.64 -17.13
N HIS A 157 3.76 4.08 -16.19
CA HIS A 157 3.94 5.47 -15.76
C HIS A 157 5.44 5.80 -15.69
N TRP A 158 5.87 6.96 -16.21
CA TRP A 158 7.22 7.49 -16.03
C TRP A 158 7.18 8.80 -15.27
N ASP A 159 7.99 8.92 -14.23
CA ASP A 159 8.39 10.20 -13.66
C ASP A 159 9.46 10.80 -14.57
N VAL A 160 9.04 11.67 -15.48
CA VAL A 160 9.91 12.23 -16.52
C VAL A 160 10.88 13.25 -15.94
N VAL A 161 10.38 14.14 -15.09
CA VAL A 161 11.18 15.12 -14.36
C VAL A 161 10.76 15.12 -12.90
N ASN A 162 11.74 15.03 -12.01
CA ASN A 162 11.55 14.99 -10.57
C ASN A 162 12.13 16.25 -9.93
N GLU A 163 11.36 16.92 -9.06
CA GLU A 163 11.79 17.95 -8.11
C GLU A 163 12.44 19.20 -8.76
N ALA A 164 11.79 19.78 -9.75
CA ALA A 164 12.32 20.93 -10.48
C ALA A 164 12.03 22.30 -9.84
N PHE A 165 11.30 22.34 -8.70
CA PHE A 165 10.94 23.57 -8.02
C PHE A 165 11.43 23.62 -6.58
N GLU A 166 11.73 24.82 -6.08
CA GLU A 166 12.00 25.12 -4.68
C GLU A 166 10.70 25.40 -3.91
N GLU A 167 10.78 25.48 -2.58
CA GLU A 167 9.62 25.66 -1.71
C GLU A 167 8.87 27.00 -1.94
N ASP A 168 9.57 28.02 -2.43
CA ASP A 168 8.99 29.32 -2.78
C ASP A 168 8.34 29.35 -4.18
N GLY A 169 8.39 28.23 -4.92
CA GLY A 169 7.88 28.10 -6.28
C GLY A 169 8.86 28.54 -7.37
N SER A 170 10.07 28.96 -7.03
CA SER A 170 11.12 29.25 -8.00
C SER A 170 11.68 27.95 -8.61
N ARG A 171 12.33 28.06 -9.79
CA ARG A 171 12.99 26.92 -10.43
C ARG A 171 14.25 26.53 -9.65
N ARG A 172 14.34 25.25 -9.27
CA ARG A 172 15.54 24.68 -8.67
C ARG A 172 16.73 24.82 -9.61
N GLN A 173 17.85 25.34 -9.10
CA GLN A 173 19.04 25.62 -9.88
C GLN A 173 19.87 24.33 -10.11
N THR A 174 19.29 23.38 -10.80
CA THR A 174 19.92 22.12 -11.22
C THR A 174 20.88 22.35 -12.39
N VAL A 175 21.74 21.37 -12.70
CA VAL A 175 22.59 21.42 -13.89
C VAL A 175 21.76 21.61 -15.18
N PHE A 176 20.57 21.02 -15.26
CA PHE A 176 19.67 21.17 -16.40
C PHE A 176 19.10 22.60 -16.47
N GLN A 177 18.65 23.15 -15.35
CA GLN A 177 18.14 24.51 -15.29
C GLN A 177 19.22 25.54 -15.65
N GLN A 178 20.43 25.37 -15.14
CA GLN A 178 21.54 26.30 -15.37
C GLN A 178 22.07 26.27 -16.80
N LYS A 179 22.15 25.08 -17.40
CA LYS A 179 22.76 24.88 -18.72
C LYS A 179 21.77 24.90 -19.88
N ILE A 180 20.52 24.47 -19.67
CA ILE A 180 19.48 24.42 -20.71
C ILE A 180 18.46 25.51 -20.52
N GLY A 181 18.18 25.89 -19.26
CA GLY A 181 17.14 26.88 -18.92
C GLY A 181 15.76 26.26 -18.77
N ASN A 182 14.73 27.11 -18.68
CA ASN A 182 13.34 26.73 -18.37
C ASN A 182 12.70 25.71 -19.32
N GLY A 183 13.27 25.54 -20.52
CA GLY A 183 12.76 24.64 -21.55
C GLY A 183 13.04 23.15 -21.30
N TYR A 184 14.00 22.83 -20.44
CA TYR A 184 14.47 21.44 -20.30
C TYR A 184 13.37 20.44 -19.92
N ILE A 185 12.39 20.88 -19.08
CA ILE A 185 11.29 20.01 -18.65
C ILE A 185 10.42 19.65 -19.87
N ALA A 186 10.00 20.65 -20.65
CA ALA A 186 9.20 20.41 -21.85
C ALA A 186 9.94 19.52 -22.88
N GLU A 187 11.24 19.71 -23.05
CA GLU A 187 12.09 18.88 -23.92
C GLU A 187 12.15 17.43 -23.42
N ALA A 188 12.29 17.20 -22.10
CA ALA A 188 12.29 15.88 -21.51
C ALA A 188 10.96 15.14 -21.78
N PHE A 189 9.81 15.81 -21.58
CA PHE A 189 8.49 15.24 -21.88
C PHE A 189 8.32 14.90 -23.37
N LYS A 190 8.78 15.75 -24.28
CA LYS A 190 8.73 15.50 -25.72
C LYS A 190 9.61 14.30 -26.11
N ALA A 191 10.80 14.19 -25.53
CA ALA A 191 11.70 13.05 -25.77
C ALA A 191 11.08 11.74 -25.28
N ALA A 192 10.55 11.71 -24.07
CA ALA A 192 9.89 10.53 -23.50
C ALA A 192 8.66 10.09 -24.34
N ARG A 193 7.83 11.03 -24.79
CA ARG A 193 6.68 10.72 -25.67
C ARG A 193 7.10 10.23 -27.03
N ALA A 194 8.19 10.74 -27.59
CA ALA A 194 8.72 10.26 -28.87
C ALA A 194 9.25 8.83 -28.74
N ALA A 195 9.87 8.50 -27.60
CA ALA A 195 10.37 7.17 -27.29
C ALA A 195 9.26 6.14 -27.05
N ASP A 196 8.22 6.52 -26.30
CA ASP A 196 7.00 5.67 -26.11
C ASP A 196 5.72 6.51 -26.22
N PRO A 197 4.95 6.32 -27.32
CA PRO A 197 3.70 7.05 -27.51
C PRO A 197 2.57 6.67 -26.53
N ASN A 198 2.67 5.54 -25.84
CA ASN A 198 1.57 4.97 -25.04
C ASN A 198 1.73 5.16 -23.53
N VAL A 199 2.97 5.26 -23.03
CA VAL A 199 3.25 5.38 -21.59
C VAL A 199 2.72 6.70 -21.04
N LYS A 200 2.29 6.71 -19.76
CA LYS A 200 1.84 7.92 -19.07
C LYS A 200 3.03 8.69 -18.49
N LEU A 201 3.12 9.97 -18.82
CA LEU A 201 4.23 10.85 -18.48
C LEU A 201 3.86 11.80 -17.34
N TYR A 202 4.60 11.74 -16.23
CA TYR A 202 4.34 12.49 -15.00
C TYR A 202 5.48 13.46 -14.68
N TYR A 203 5.10 14.61 -14.13
CA TYR A 203 5.97 15.46 -13.32
C TYR A 203 5.80 15.04 -11.87
N ASN A 204 6.86 14.82 -11.10
CA ASN A 204 6.82 14.34 -9.72
C ASN A 204 7.55 15.30 -8.78
N ASP A 205 6.95 15.64 -7.62
CA ASP A 205 7.57 16.54 -6.63
C ASP A 205 6.99 16.32 -5.22
N TYR A 206 7.75 16.70 -4.20
CA TYR A 206 7.35 16.72 -2.80
C TYR A 206 6.83 18.10 -2.39
N ASN A 207 6.11 18.18 -1.26
CA ASN A 207 5.50 19.39 -0.71
C ASN A 207 4.58 20.12 -1.70
N ILE A 208 4.01 19.39 -2.64
CA ILE A 208 2.97 19.89 -3.55
C ILE A 208 1.58 19.26 -3.28
N GLU A 209 1.41 18.57 -2.16
CA GLU A 209 0.16 17.91 -1.78
C GLU A 209 -0.93 18.93 -1.44
N GLY A 210 -0.55 20.03 -0.79
CA GLY A 210 -1.44 21.14 -0.46
C GLY A 210 -1.32 22.32 -1.43
N VAL A 211 -2.27 23.25 -1.36
CA VAL A 211 -2.18 24.53 -2.05
C VAL A 211 -1.14 25.40 -1.38
N GLY A 212 -0.17 25.87 -2.13
CA GLY A 212 0.94 26.72 -1.67
C GLY A 212 1.85 27.14 -2.82
N PRO A 213 2.87 27.97 -2.57
CA PRO A 213 3.71 28.56 -3.63
C PRO A 213 4.30 27.56 -4.59
N LYS A 214 4.89 26.45 -4.07
CA LYS A 214 5.49 25.39 -4.87
C LYS A 214 4.44 24.69 -5.73
N SER A 215 3.32 24.26 -5.12
CA SER A 215 2.26 23.59 -5.87
C SER A 215 1.56 24.51 -6.86
N ASP A 216 1.51 25.84 -6.61
CA ASP A 216 1.00 26.84 -7.55
C ASP A 216 1.92 26.99 -8.77
N ALA A 217 3.24 26.99 -8.56
CA ALA A 217 4.22 27.06 -9.64
C ALA A 217 4.16 25.78 -10.53
N VAL A 218 4.02 24.60 -9.93
CA VAL A 218 3.80 23.35 -10.67
C VAL A 218 2.48 23.41 -11.45
N TYR A 219 1.40 23.90 -10.83
CA TYR A 219 0.10 24.05 -11.48
C TYR A 219 0.17 24.95 -12.72
N GLU A 220 0.81 26.12 -12.62
CA GLU A 220 0.97 27.02 -13.76
C GLU A 220 1.87 26.43 -14.85
N MET A 221 2.91 25.65 -14.51
CA MET A 221 3.70 24.89 -15.48
C MET A 221 2.84 23.87 -16.24
N VAL A 222 2.07 23.05 -15.53
CA VAL A 222 1.20 22.04 -16.15
C VAL A 222 0.15 22.69 -17.06
N LYS A 223 -0.49 23.76 -16.59
CA LYS A 223 -1.45 24.55 -17.38
C LYS A 223 -0.81 25.10 -18.66
N SER A 224 0.40 25.66 -18.56
CA SER A 224 1.18 26.13 -19.71
C SER A 224 1.51 24.99 -20.67
N PHE A 225 1.91 23.82 -20.16
CA PHE A 225 2.19 22.63 -20.98
C PHE A 225 0.98 22.14 -21.74
N LYS A 226 -0.19 22.09 -21.11
CA LYS A 226 -1.45 21.76 -21.79
C LYS A 226 -1.78 22.75 -22.90
N GLN A 227 -1.58 24.04 -22.69
CA GLN A 227 -1.82 25.07 -23.70
C GLN A 227 -0.84 24.99 -24.89
N GLN A 228 0.40 24.59 -24.63
CA GLN A 228 1.45 24.47 -25.64
C GLN A 228 1.51 23.09 -26.31
N GLY A 229 0.65 22.13 -25.90
CA GLY A 229 0.67 20.78 -26.44
C GLY A 229 1.90 19.94 -26.01
N VAL A 230 2.54 20.31 -24.89
CA VAL A 230 3.57 19.47 -24.28
C VAL A 230 2.90 18.20 -23.69
N PRO A 231 3.42 17.00 -23.98
CA PRO A 231 2.73 15.75 -23.68
C PRO A 231 2.86 15.33 -22.22
N ILE A 232 2.23 16.08 -21.31
CA ILE A 232 2.11 15.72 -19.90
C ILE A 232 0.78 15.03 -19.65
N ASP A 233 0.81 13.85 -19.02
CA ASP A 233 -0.37 13.05 -18.68
C ASP A 233 -0.74 13.15 -17.21
N GLY A 234 0.22 13.42 -16.31
CA GLY A 234 -0.05 13.40 -14.87
C GLY A 234 0.92 14.22 -14.03
N VAL A 235 0.51 14.38 -12.77
CA VAL A 235 1.33 14.94 -11.69
C VAL A 235 1.41 13.93 -10.56
N GLY A 236 2.63 13.61 -10.12
CA GLY A 236 2.94 12.83 -8.94
C GLY A 236 3.14 13.76 -7.73
N MET A 237 2.44 13.47 -6.65
CA MET A 237 2.63 14.09 -5.34
C MET A 237 3.33 13.07 -4.45
N GLN A 238 4.59 13.31 -4.08
CA GLN A 238 5.39 12.32 -3.34
C GLN A 238 4.75 11.97 -2.00
N ALA A 239 4.25 12.98 -1.28
CA ALA A 239 3.59 12.81 0.01
C ALA A 239 4.49 12.22 1.11
N HIS A 240 5.74 12.70 1.21
CA HIS A 240 6.61 12.49 2.36
C HIS A 240 6.14 13.35 3.54
N LEU A 241 5.14 12.88 4.25
CA LEU A 241 4.41 13.66 5.24
C LEU A 241 4.97 13.52 6.66
N ILE A 242 4.53 14.43 7.52
CA ILE A 242 4.80 14.42 8.96
C ILE A 242 3.50 14.11 9.70
N LEU A 243 3.58 13.32 10.76
CA LEU A 243 2.45 12.96 11.62
C LEU A 243 1.61 14.19 12.01
N GLY A 244 0.31 14.13 11.76
CA GLY A 244 -0.64 15.21 12.05
C GLY A 244 -0.58 16.40 11.10
N GLN A 245 0.19 16.33 10.00
CA GLN A 245 0.39 17.44 9.07
C GLN A 245 -0.09 17.14 7.63
N VAL A 246 -1.07 16.26 7.47
CA VAL A 246 -1.71 16.09 6.17
C VAL A 246 -2.36 17.42 5.75
N PRO A 247 -2.03 17.98 4.57
CA PRO A 247 -2.59 19.28 4.17
C PRO A 247 -4.11 19.24 4.06
N ALA A 248 -4.81 20.10 4.81
CA ALA A 248 -6.27 20.20 4.76
C ALA A 248 -6.81 20.57 3.35
N THR A 249 -5.94 21.07 2.49
CA THR A 249 -6.26 21.44 1.11
C THR A 249 -5.92 20.36 0.10
N MET A 250 -5.44 19.17 0.51
CA MET A 250 -4.94 18.12 -0.37
C MET A 250 -5.98 17.70 -1.42
N GLN A 251 -7.20 17.37 -1.02
CA GLN A 251 -8.27 16.98 -1.97
C GLN A 251 -8.54 18.08 -2.98
N ARG A 252 -8.64 19.35 -2.55
CA ARG A 252 -8.84 20.50 -3.44
C ARG A 252 -7.67 20.67 -4.40
N ASN A 253 -6.46 20.42 -3.93
CA ASN A 253 -5.27 20.54 -4.75
C ASN A 253 -5.19 19.42 -5.81
N ILE A 254 -5.51 18.18 -5.44
CA ILE A 254 -5.65 17.07 -6.40
C ILE A 254 -6.71 17.42 -7.46
N GLN A 255 -7.88 17.97 -7.04
CA GLN A 255 -8.97 18.33 -7.95
C GLN A 255 -8.53 19.40 -8.95
N ARG A 256 -7.82 20.47 -8.54
CA ARG A 256 -7.42 21.53 -9.47
C ARG A 256 -6.45 21.03 -10.55
N PHE A 257 -5.55 20.09 -10.25
CA PHE A 257 -4.72 19.44 -11.28
C PHE A 257 -5.58 18.57 -12.21
N ALA A 258 -6.50 17.79 -11.64
CA ALA A 258 -7.45 17.00 -12.41
C ALA A 258 -8.28 17.84 -13.40
N ASP A 259 -8.66 19.06 -13.02
CA ASP A 259 -9.41 20.01 -13.83
C ASP A 259 -8.59 20.52 -15.04
N LEU A 260 -7.27 20.45 -15.02
CA LEU A 260 -6.41 20.69 -16.19
C LEU A 260 -6.43 19.51 -17.19
N GLY A 261 -7.12 18.43 -16.88
CA GLY A 261 -7.21 17.23 -17.72
C GLY A 261 -5.97 16.32 -17.61
N VAL A 262 -5.23 16.39 -16.50
CA VAL A 262 -4.13 15.47 -16.17
C VAL A 262 -4.54 14.51 -15.05
N ASP A 263 -3.92 13.35 -15.00
CA ASP A 263 -4.07 12.42 -13.89
C ASP A 263 -3.23 12.90 -12.69
N VAL A 264 -3.61 12.50 -11.49
CA VAL A 264 -2.83 12.74 -10.27
C VAL A 264 -2.54 11.40 -9.61
N ALA A 265 -1.36 11.24 -9.06
CA ALA A 265 -1.00 10.07 -8.26
C ALA A 265 -0.31 10.53 -6.98
N VAL A 266 -0.56 9.82 -5.87
CA VAL A 266 0.29 9.87 -4.69
C VAL A 266 1.39 8.84 -4.89
N THR A 267 2.66 9.27 -4.93
CA THR A 267 3.72 8.46 -5.53
C THR A 267 4.72 7.86 -4.56
N GLU A 268 4.85 8.42 -3.35
CA GLU A 268 5.93 8.07 -2.42
C GLU A 268 5.49 8.18 -0.94
N LEU A 269 4.23 7.86 -0.66
CA LEU A 269 3.60 8.10 0.64
C LEU A 269 4.36 7.43 1.78
N ASP A 270 4.83 8.23 2.68
CA ASP A 270 5.20 7.87 4.04
C ASP A 270 4.77 8.98 5.03
N ILE A 271 4.55 8.63 6.30
CA ILE A 271 4.12 9.59 7.33
C ILE A 271 5.00 9.38 8.55
N ARG A 272 6.13 10.11 8.60
CA ARG A 272 7.12 9.99 9.65
C ARG A 272 6.67 10.59 10.97
N MET A 273 7.19 10.05 12.07
CA MET A 273 6.94 10.54 13.41
C MET A 273 8.23 10.60 14.24
N ASP A 274 8.26 11.48 15.23
CA ASP A 274 9.32 11.45 16.23
C ASP A 274 9.23 10.17 17.06
N LEU A 275 10.36 9.49 17.23
CA LEU A 275 10.46 8.29 18.05
C LEU A 275 10.57 8.65 19.55
N PRO A 276 10.14 7.79 20.48
CA PRO A 276 9.60 6.45 20.23
C PRO A 276 8.16 6.46 19.70
N ARG A 277 7.80 5.38 19.01
CA ARG A 277 6.43 5.07 18.60
C ARG A 277 5.53 4.87 19.83
N THR A 278 4.30 5.33 19.79
CA THR A 278 3.28 5.16 20.84
C THR A 278 1.91 4.87 20.20
N ASP A 279 0.99 4.28 20.98
CA ASP A 279 -0.38 4.00 20.49
C ASP A 279 -1.10 5.28 20.02
N ALA A 280 -0.87 6.40 20.69
CA ALA A 280 -1.46 7.69 20.28
C ALA A 280 -0.92 8.16 18.93
N LYS A 281 0.38 8.01 18.68
CA LYS A 281 1.00 8.33 17.39
C LYS A 281 0.53 7.37 16.30
N ASP A 282 0.39 6.08 16.60
CA ASP A 282 -0.14 5.09 15.66
C ASP A 282 -1.59 5.38 15.27
N THR A 283 -2.41 5.79 16.24
CA THR A 283 -3.80 6.20 15.99
C THR A 283 -3.86 7.44 15.09
N GLN A 284 -3.01 8.44 15.37
CA GLN A 284 -2.91 9.64 14.52
C GLN A 284 -2.44 9.28 13.11
N GLN A 285 -1.39 8.44 13.00
CA GLN A 285 -0.85 8.02 11.70
C GLN A 285 -1.91 7.26 10.87
N ALA A 286 -2.69 6.39 11.52
CA ALA A 286 -3.80 5.69 10.88
C ALA A 286 -4.85 6.67 10.33
N GLY A 287 -5.18 7.72 11.10
CA GLY A 287 -6.05 8.81 10.66
C GLY A 287 -5.49 9.56 9.45
N ASP A 288 -4.22 9.88 9.48
CA ASP A 288 -3.50 10.60 8.43
C ASP A 288 -3.47 9.78 7.11
N TYR A 289 -3.11 8.49 7.17
CA TYR A 289 -3.17 7.60 6.01
C TYR A 289 -4.58 7.50 5.43
N SER A 290 -5.60 7.35 6.30
CA SER A 290 -7.00 7.35 5.88
C SER A 290 -7.40 8.66 5.18
N ALA A 291 -6.91 9.80 5.65
CA ALA A 291 -7.21 11.11 5.05
C ALA A 291 -6.61 11.22 3.63
N VAL A 292 -5.36 10.78 3.44
CA VAL A 292 -4.70 10.76 2.11
C VAL A 292 -5.47 9.85 1.14
N VAL A 293 -5.82 8.63 1.57
CA VAL A 293 -6.58 7.70 0.73
C VAL A 293 -7.93 8.27 0.33
N LYS A 294 -8.66 8.86 1.27
CA LYS A 294 -9.96 9.50 1.01
C LYS A 294 -9.85 10.69 0.09
N ALA A 295 -8.81 11.53 0.24
CA ALA A 295 -8.57 12.67 -0.65
C ALA A 295 -8.34 12.22 -2.10
N CYS A 296 -7.58 11.14 -2.32
CA CYS A 296 -7.38 10.56 -3.64
C CYS A 296 -8.68 9.96 -4.19
N LEU A 297 -9.40 9.15 -3.42
CA LEU A 297 -10.64 8.51 -3.86
C LEU A 297 -11.75 9.51 -4.23
N ALA A 298 -11.76 10.68 -3.59
CA ALA A 298 -12.74 11.73 -3.87
C ALA A 298 -12.58 12.38 -5.25
N VAL A 299 -11.43 12.21 -5.92
CA VAL A 299 -11.15 12.81 -7.23
C VAL A 299 -11.00 11.70 -8.28
N SER A 300 -11.83 11.73 -9.31
CA SER A 300 -11.88 10.67 -10.33
C SER A 300 -10.57 10.45 -11.07
N ARG A 301 -9.77 11.51 -11.27
CA ARG A 301 -8.46 11.47 -11.92
C ARG A 301 -7.29 11.22 -10.94
N CYS A 302 -7.52 11.01 -9.65
CA CYS A 302 -6.48 10.44 -8.80
C CYS A 302 -6.43 8.93 -9.06
N VAL A 303 -5.40 8.48 -9.75
CA VAL A 303 -5.34 7.12 -10.32
C VAL A 303 -4.78 6.06 -9.37
N GLY A 304 -4.10 6.47 -8.29
CA GLY A 304 -3.56 5.53 -7.32
C GLY A 304 -2.63 6.15 -6.29
N ILE A 305 -2.16 5.29 -5.40
CA ILE A 305 -1.28 5.63 -4.29
C ILE A 305 -0.15 4.60 -4.25
N THR A 306 1.09 5.05 -4.08
CA THR A 306 2.27 4.22 -3.82
C THR A 306 2.89 4.64 -2.48
N VAL A 307 3.19 3.69 -1.61
CA VAL A 307 4.01 3.92 -0.41
C VAL A 307 5.49 3.82 -0.77
N TRP A 308 6.36 4.67 -0.14
CA TRP A 308 7.80 4.63 -0.43
C TRP A 308 8.50 3.58 0.41
N ASP A 309 8.50 2.35 -0.10
CA ASP A 309 8.58 1.09 0.63
C ASP A 309 7.31 0.83 1.47
N PHE A 310 7.15 -0.37 2.03
CA PHE A 310 5.95 -0.68 2.82
C PHE A 310 6.25 -0.95 4.29
N SER A 311 7.52 -1.22 4.65
CA SER A 311 7.91 -1.61 6.00
C SER A 311 8.90 -0.62 6.61
N ASP A 312 8.72 -0.33 7.89
CA ASP A 312 9.61 0.53 8.69
C ASP A 312 11.07 0.04 8.68
N ARG A 313 11.29 -1.27 8.44
CA ARG A 313 12.62 -1.88 8.34
C ARG A 313 13.43 -1.37 7.15
N GLN A 314 12.77 -1.08 6.02
CA GLN A 314 13.40 -0.59 4.79
C GLN A 314 13.26 0.92 4.61
N SER A 315 12.59 1.61 5.54
CA SER A 315 12.33 3.05 5.44
C SER A 315 13.62 3.87 5.36
N TRP A 316 13.66 4.80 4.43
CA TRP A 316 14.75 5.78 4.27
C TRP A 316 14.77 6.84 5.37
N VAL A 317 13.61 7.05 6.05
CA VAL A 317 13.40 8.13 7.01
C VAL A 317 14.45 8.18 8.12
N PRO A 318 14.80 7.08 8.82
CA PRO A 318 15.78 7.16 9.92
C PRO A 318 17.17 7.59 9.49
N SER A 319 17.55 7.34 8.22
CA SER A 319 18.87 7.71 7.70
C SER A 319 18.98 9.20 7.37
N VAL A 320 17.86 9.86 7.05
CA VAL A 320 17.82 11.28 6.66
C VAL A 320 17.31 12.18 7.80
N PHE A 321 16.42 11.67 8.65
CA PHE A 321 15.82 12.39 9.79
C PHE A 321 16.15 11.67 11.11
N PRO A 322 17.32 11.91 11.71
CA PRO A 322 17.70 11.26 12.96
C PRO A 322 16.66 11.48 14.07
N GLY A 323 16.25 10.40 14.73
CA GLY A 323 15.21 10.43 15.77
C GLY A 323 13.77 10.33 15.25
N GLN A 324 13.57 10.29 13.92
CA GLN A 324 12.28 10.03 13.30
C GLN A 324 12.26 8.67 12.62
N GLY A 325 11.04 8.12 12.42
CA GLY A 325 10.86 6.80 11.78
C GLY A 325 9.42 6.33 11.87
N ALA A 326 9.24 5.02 11.90
CA ALA A 326 7.94 4.33 11.98
C ALA A 326 6.91 4.88 10.96
N ALA A 327 7.40 5.17 9.73
CA ALA A 327 6.68 5.97 8.75
C ALA A 327 5.68 5.18 7.90
N LEU A 328 5.78 3.84 7.86
CA LEU A 328 5.16 2.98 6.86
C LEU A 328 4.03 2.09 7.43
N PRO A 329 3.20 1.46 6.56
CA PRO A 329 2.05 0.66 7.01
C PRO A 329 2.39 -0.66 7.72
N TYR A 330 3.60 -1.20 7.51
CA TYR A 330 4.11 -2.38 8.22
C TYR A 330 5.28 -1.97 9.12
N ASP A 331 5.39 -2.63 10.26
CA ASP A 331 6.52 -2.42 11.17
C ASP A 331 7.81 -3.10 10.68
N GLU A 332 8.89 -3.02 11.47
CA GLU A 332 10.19 -3.61 11.18
C GLU A 332 10.19 -5.16 11.17
N ASN A 333 9.13 -5.79 11.66
CA ASN A 333 8.92 -7.24 11.66
C ASN A 333 7.89 -7.69 10.62
N TYR A 334 7.48 -6.79 9.73
CA TYR A 334 6.43 -7.00 8.72
C TYR A 334 5.03 -7.24 9.31
N ALA A 335 4.77 -6.84 10.55
CA ALA A 335 3.42 -6.84 11.09
C ALA A 335 2.65 -5.61 10.62
N LYS A 336 1.38 -5.81 10.28
CA LYS A 336 0.47 -4.75 9.85
C LYS A 336 0.22 -3.77 10.99
N LYS A 337 0.52 -2.49 10.78
CA LYS A 337 0.25 -1.41 11.73
C LYS A 337 -1.20 -0.92 11.64
N PRO A 338 -1.70 -0.12 12.61
CA PRO A 338 -2.99 0.55 12.50
C PRO A 338 -3.16 1.34 11.18
N ALA A 339 -2.07 1.90 10.63
CA ALA A 339 -2.04 2.55 9.33
C ALA A 339 -2.50 1.64 8.18
N TYR A 340 -2.01 0.37 8.13
CA TYR A 340 -2.45 -0.61 7.14
C TYR A 340 -3.98 -0.81 7.17
N HIS A 341 -4.53 -1.03 8.35
CA HIS A 341 -5.97 -1.27 8.53
C HIS A 341 -6.81 -0.05 8.17
N ALA A 342 -6.31 1.16 8.46
CA ALA A 342 -6.97 2.40 8.09
C ALA A 342 -6.98 2.63 6.57
N ILE A 343 -5.91 2.27 5.87
CA ILE A 343 -5.83 2.27 4.40
C ILE A 343 -6.85 1.28 3.84
N ALA A 344 -6.85 0.03 4.31
CA ALA A 344 -7.77 -1.01 3.85
C ALA A 344 -9.24 -0.60 4.06
N ALA A 345 -9.58 -0.06 5.23
CA ALA A 345 -10.93 0.45 5.53
C ALA A 345 -11.32 1.61 4.62
N ALA A 346 -10.43 2.57 4.36
CA ALA A 346 -10.68 3.70 3.46
C ALA A 346 -10.90 3.24 2.01
N LEU A 347 -10.23 2.17 1.57
CA LEU A 347 -10.44 1.52 0.27
C LEU A 347 -11.74 0.68 0.22
N GLY A 348 -12.47 0.55 1.34
CA GLY A 348 -13.74 -0.19 1.41
C GLY A 348 -13.57 -1.68 1.63
N GLY A 349 -12.39 -2.12 2.08
CA GLY A 349 -12.21 -3.43 2.65
C GLY A 349 -13.11 -3.57 3.88
N THR A 350 -13.65 -4.76 4.09
CA THR A 350 -14.11 -5.15 5.42
C THR A 350 -12.82 -5.21 6.24
N GLY A 351 -12.45 -4.09 6.83
CA GLY A 351 -11.23 -4.01 7.62
C GLY A 351 -11.25 -5.17 8.59
N GLY A 352 -10.22 -6.03 8.54
CA GLY A 352 -9.84 -6.74 9.73
C GLY A 352 -9.78 -5.67 10.82
N PRO A 353 -10.16 -5.94 12.04
CA PRO A 353 -10.57 -4.91 12.98
C PRO A 353 -9.52 -3.82 13.05
N SER A 354 -9.81 -2.69 12.36
CA SER A 354 -9.39 -1.39 12.90
C SER A 354 -9.74 -1.50 14.38
N PRO A 355 -8.89 -1.09 15.31
CA PRO A 355 -9.41 -0.80 16.62
C PRO A 355 -10.49 0.25 16.34
N THR A 356 -11.72 -0.22 16.10
CA THR A 356 -12.90 0.60 16.26
C THR A 356 -12.64 1.23 17.61
N PRO A 357 -12.74 2.57 17.77
CA PRO A 357 -13.02 3.10 19.08
C PRO A 357 -14.27 2.35 19.47
N GLY A 358 -14.08 1.19 20.12
CA GLY A 358 -15.16 0.39 20.60
C GLY A 358 -15.91 1.34 21.51
N THR A 359 -17.21 1.38 21.39
CA THR A 359 -18.07 1.74 22.51
C THR A 359 -17.72 0.86 23.73
N GLY A 360 -16.71 0.00 23.61
CA GLY A 360 -16.05 -0.79 24.64
C GLY A 360 -15.13 0.07 25.51
N THR A 361 -15.17 -0.19 26.79
CA THR A 361 -14.37 0.51 27.80
C THR A 361 -12.89 0.11 27.80
N CYS A 362 -12.47 -0.84 26.95
CA CYS A 362 -11.08 -1.31 26.83
C CYS A 362 -10.73 -1.77 25.39
N SER A 363 -9.44 -1.86 25.11
CA SER A 363 -8.86 -2.47 23.91
C SER A 363 -7.87 -3.58 24.25
N ALA A 364 -7.63 -4.52 23.33
CA ALA A 364 -6.64 -5.57 23.48
C ALA A 364 -5.76 -5.66 22.24
N SER A 365 -4.47 -5.93 22.43
CA SER A 365 -3.51 -6.21 21.36
C SER A 365 -2.78 -7.51 21.64
N TYR A 366 -2.60 -8.35 20.61
CA TYR A 366 -2.00 -9.67 20.68
C TYR A 366 -0.66 -9.68 19.95
N ARG A 367 0.37 -10.26 20.57
CA ARG A 367 1.71 -10.38 19.99
C ARG A 367 2.30 -11.76 20.26
N VAL A 368 2.76 -12.46 19.23
CA VAL A 368 3.61 -13.64 19.39
C VAL A 368 5.00 -13.17 19.83
N THR A 369 5.48 -13.64 20.97
CA THR A 369 6.76 -13.21 21.56
C THR A 369 7.89 -14.16 21.21
N SER A 370 7.58 -15.45 20.95
CA SER A 370 8.53 -16.46 20.48
C SER A 370 7.77 -17.58 19.79
N GLN A 371 8.42 -18.26 18.83
CA GLN A 371 7.84 -19.40 18.12
C GLN A 371 8.91 -20.45 17.81
N TRP A 372 8.53 -21.74 17.91
CA TRP A 372 9.36 -22.92 17.57
C TRP A 372 8.49 -24.00 16.95
N GLN A 373 9.08 -25.10 16.53
CA GLN A 373 8.33 -26.21 15.96
C GLN A 373 7.33 -26.79 16.99
N GLY A 374 6.05 -26.66 16.70
CA GLY A 374 4.96 -27.20 17.52
C GLY A 374 4.47 -26.28 18.65
N GLY A 375 5.08 -25.09 18.85
CA GLY A 375 4.66 -24.21 19.93
C GLY A 375 5.06 -22.75 19.77
N PHE A 376 4.47 -21.89 20.61
CA PHE A 376 4.76 -20.46 20.65
C PHE A 376 4.43 -19.86 22.02
N THR A 377 4.99 -18.71 22.30
CA THR A 377 4.54 -17.84 23.39
C THR A 377 3.91 -16.59 22.82
N ALA A 378 2.85 -16.12 23.46
CA ALA A 378 2.20 -14.87 23.11
C ALA A 378 1.91 -14.03 24.35
N GLU A 379 1.87 -12.73 24.13
CA GLU A 379 1.46 -11.72 25.12
C GLU A 379 0.25 -10.94 24.56
N VAL A 380 -0.69 -10.67 25.45
CA VAL A 380 -1.85 -9.81 25.15
C VAL A 380 -1.85 -8.64 26.10
N THR A 381 -1.77 -7.43 25.56
CA THR A 381 -1.88 -6.19 26.32
C THR A 381 -3.31 -5.69 26.31
N VAL A 382 -3.85 -5.40 27.47
CA VAL A 382 -5.20 -4.84 27.68
C VAL A 382 -5.05 -3.40 28.16
N ARG A 383 -5.77 -2.47 27.53
CA ARG A 383 -5.75 -1.05 27.86
C ARG A 383 -7.17 -0.54 28.14
N ASN A 384 -7.32 0.21 29.23
CA ASN A 384 -8.54 0.97 29.49
C ASN A 384 -8.61 2.19 28.55
N THR A 385 -9.58 2.20 27.64
CA THR A 385 -9.80 3.28 26.66
C THR A 385 -10.87 4.28 27.11
N SER A 386 -11.50 4.02 28.27
CA SER A 386 -12.49 4.94 28.84
C SER A 386 -11.85 6.08 29.63
N SER A 387 -12.59 7.17 29.84
CA SER A 387 -12.18 8.31 30.67
C SER A 387 -12.26 8.05 32.18
N GLY A 388 -12.82 6.89 32.61
CA GLY A 388 -12.98 6.48 34.00
C GLY A 388 -12.24 5.17 34.30
N PRO A 389 -12.21 4.73 35.58
CA PRO A 389 -11.61 3.47 35.96
C PRO A 389 -12.40 2.28 35.42
N LEU A 390 -11.68 1.24 34.99
CA LEU A 390 -12.21 -0.07 34.61
C LEU A 390 -12.06 -1.02 35.79
N GLY A 391 -13.16 -1.67 36.23
CA GLY A 391 -13.15 -2.58 37.38
C GLY A 391 -12.83 -4.05 37.04
N GLY A 392 -12.71 -4.37 35.77
CA GLY A 392 -12.38 -5.69 35.25
C GLY A 392 -12.40 -5.69 33.73
N TRP A 393 -11.76 -6.69 33.11
CA TRP A 393 -11.69 -6.85 31.67
C TRP A 393 -11.83 -8.32 31.24
N ALA A 394 -12.30 -8.53 30.03
CA ALA A 394 -12.28 -9.81 29.33
C ALA A 394 -11.83 -9.63 27.88
N VAL A 395 -10.96 -10.50 27.42
CA VAL A 395 -10.49 -10.51 26.02
C VAL A 395 -10.96 -11.78 25.35
N THR A 396 -11.47 -11.67 24.14
CA THR A 396 -11.93 -12.80 23.32
C THR A 396 -11.25 -12.80 21.97
N TRP A 397 -10.97 -13.99 21.44
CA TRP A 397 -10.47 -14.20 20.07
C TRP A 397 -10.76 -15.62 19.60
N THR A 398 -10.59 -15.87 18.30
CA THR A 398 -10.65 -17.21 17.70
C THR A 398 -9.30 -17.56 17.08
N PHE A 399 -8.73 -18.68 17.44
CA PHE A 399 -7.50 -19.18 16.82
C PHE A 399 -7.77 -19.66 15.40
N PRO A 400 -7.08 -19.08 14.37
CA PRO A 400 -7.37 -19.39 12.97
C PRO A 400 -6.78 -20.73 12.47
N ASP A 401 -5.74 -21.27 13.12
CA ASP A 401 -4.96 -22.42 12.64
C ASP A 401 -5.03 -23.61 13.61
N GLY A 402 -6.04 -23.67 14.46
CA GLY A 402 -6.20 -24.75 15.42
C GLY A 402 -5.22 -24.72 16.59
N GLN A 403 -4.61 -23.56 16.85
CA GLN A 403 -3.75 -23.34 18.02
C GLN A 403 -4.54 -23.61 19.31
N ARG A 404 -3.81 -23.96 20.37
CA ARG A 404 -4.38 -24.20 21.71
C ARG A 404 -3.52 -23.58 22.78
N ILE A 405 -4.13 -23.03 23.82
CA ILE A 405 -3.42 -22.58 25.02
C ILE A 405 -3.02 -23.79 25.84
N ALA A 406 -1.73 -23.94 26.12
CA ALA A 406 -1.19 -24.98 26.98
C ALA A 406 -1.02 -24.51 28.43
N ASN A 407 -0.63 -23.24 28.63
CA ASN A 407 -0.50 -22.61 29.93
C ASN A 407 -0.73 -21.09 29.80
N LEU A 408 -1.32 -20.46 30.80
CA LEU A 408 -1.62 -19.02 30.79
C LEU A 408 -1.29 -18.41 32.16
N TRP A 409 -0.77 -17.19 32.13
CA TRP A 409 -0.45 -16.42 33.34
C TRP A 409 -1.04 -15.01 33.27
N ASN A 410 -1.30 -14.42 34.42
CA ASN A 410 -1.92 -13.10 34.60
C ASN A 410 -3.37 -12.98 34.05
N GLY A 411 -4.08 -14.11 33.95
CA GLY A 411 -5.47 -14.14 33.49
C GLY A 411 -6.10 -15.50 33.75
N GLU A 412 -7.40 -15.61 33.48
CA GLU A 412 -8.19 -16.85 33.58
C GLU A 412 -8.82 -17.15 32.24
N ALA A 413 -8.37 -18.26 31.59
CA ALA A 413 -8.83 -18.64 30.27
C ALA A 413 -10.01 -19.62 30.32
N THR A 414 -10.99 -19.40 29.45
CA THR A 414 -12.02 -20.36 29.07
C THR A 414 -11.94 -20.58 27.55
N THR A 415 -11.85 -21.85 27.12
CA THR A 415 -11.76 -22.21 25.71
C THR A 415 -12.93 -23.07 25.27
N THR A 416 -13.51 -22.77 24.10
CA THR A 416 -14.55 -23.58 23.46
C THR A 416 -14.21 -23.77 22.00
N GLY A 417 -13.67 -24.97 21.68
CA GLY A 417 -13.11 -25.22 20.35
C GLY A 417 -11.88 -24.34 20.06
N SER A 418 -11.94 -23.51 19.03
CA SER A 418 -10.93 -22.51 18.69
C SER A 418 -11.14 -21.15 19.35
N SER A 419 -12.33 -20.90 19.93
CA SER A 419 -12.66 -19.65 20.61
C SER A 419 -12.08 -19.60 22.01
N VAL A 420 -11.45 -18.48 22.36
CA VAL A 420 -10.82 -18.22 23.65
C VAL A 420 -11.44 -16.99 24.28
N ARG A 421 -11.68 -17.07 25.59
CA ARG A 421 -12.01 -15.93 26.44
C ARG A 421 -11.07 -15.91 27.63
N VAL A 422 -10.38 -14.80 27.84
CA VAL A 422 -9.53 -14.60 29.02
C VAL A 422 -10.08 -13.43 29.83
N ARG A 423 -10.28 -13.66 31.13
CA ARG A 423 -10.64 -12.64 32.11
C ARG A 423 -9.43 -12.23 32.91
N ASN A 424 -9.51 -11.06 33.53
CA ASN A 424 -8.49 -10.60 34.46
C ASN A 424 -8.32 -11.55 35.66
N ALA A 425 -7.10 -11.67 36.13
CA ALA A 425 -6.82 -12.25 37.45
C ALA A 425 -7.27 -11.29 38.56
N GLY A 426 -7.42 -11.79 39.77
CA GLY A 426 -7.96 -11.00 40.88
C GLY A 426 -7.19 -9.72 41.23
N TYR A 427 -5.97 -9.56 40.75
CA TYR A 427 -5.07 -8.43 41.07
C TYR A 427 -4.87 -7.43 39.94
N ASN A 428 -5.26 -7.72 38.69
CA ASN A 428 -4.97 -6.89 37.52
C ASN A 428 -6.21 -6.42 36.75
N GLY A 429 -7.39 -6.56 37.34
CA GLY A 429 -8.65 -6.14 36.71
C GLY A 429 -8.92 -4.64 36.82
N ALA A 430 -8.45 -3.98 37.87
CA ALA A 430 -8.67 -2.55 38.09
C ALA A 430 -7.63 -1.73 37.30
N LEU A 431 -8.09 -1.02 36.26
CA LEU A 431 -7.25 -0.17 35.42
C LEU A 431 -7.76 1.28 35.46
N GLY A 432 -6.93 2.22 35.88
CA GLY A 432 -7.22 3.66 35.74
C GLY A 432 -7.43 4.06 34.27
N ALA A 433 -7.98 5.24 34.01
CA ALA A 433 -8.15 5.77 32.66
C ALA A 433 -6.80 5.78 31.90
N GLY A 434 -6.74 5.17 30.70
CA GLY A 434 -5.54 5.05 29.89
C GLY A 434 -4.50 4.04 30.40
N ALA A 435 -4.69 3.40 31.56
CA ALA A 435 -3.78 2.40 32.09
C ALA A 435 -3.87 1.07 31.32
N SER A 436 -2.76 0.31 31.34
CA SER A 436 -2.67 -0.99 30.67
C SER A 436 -2.18 -2.07 31.64
N THR A 437 -2.50 -3.32 31.33
CA THR A 437 -1.97 -4.55 31.93
C THR A 437 -1.72 -5.56 30.83
N SER A 438 -0.98 -6.63 31.11
CA SER A 438 -0.79 -7.73 30.16
C SER A 438 -0.99 -9.10 30.81
N PHE A 439 -1.37 -10.06 29.99
CA PHE A 439 -1.30 -11.48 30.29
C PHE A 439 -0.57 -12.20 29.16
N GLY A 440 -0.03 -13.37 29.47
CA GLY A 440 0.66 -14.13 28.45
C GLY A 440 0.31 -15.62 28.51
N PHE A 441 0.67 -16.36 27.48
CA PHE A 441 0.45 -17.77 27.46
C PHE A 441 1.45 -18.52 26.56
N LEU A 442 1.62 -19.80 26.89
CA LEU A 442 2.25 -20.80 26.06
C LEU A 442 1.16 -21.46 25.20
N GLY A 443 1.36 -21.47 23.89
CA GLY A 443 0.46 -22.13 22.95
C GLY A 443 1.12 -23.24 22.15
N SER A 444 0.32 -24.17 21.63
CA SER A 444 0.73 -25.17 20.65
C SER A 444 0.15 -24.83 19.28
N SER A 445 0.92 -25.14 18.20
CA SER A 445 0.47 -25.02 16.81
C SER A 445 0.92 -26.24 16.00
N ALA A 446 0.09 -26.67 15.05
CA ALA A 446 0.38 -27.82 14.19
C ALA A 446 1.05 -27.42 12.86
N GLY A 447 1.55 -26.20 12.74
CA GLY A 447 2.18 -25.65 11.53
C GLY A 447 2.04 -24.13 11.47
N ALA A 448 1.04 -23.62 10.77
CA ALA A 448 0.76 -22.20 10.73
C ALA A 448 0.39 -21.66 12.12
N ASN A 449 0.82 -20.43 12.42
CA ASN A 449 0.53 -19.74 13.68
C ASN A 449 0.18 -18.27 13.41
N ARG A 450 -0.88 -18.07 12.62
CA ARG A 450 -1.36 -16.72 12.33
C ARG A 450 -1.92 -16.07 13.59
N VAL A 451 -1.67 -14.81 13.74
CA VAL A 451 -2.26 -13.98 14.81
C VAL A 451 -3.76 -13.91 14.62
N PRO A 452 -4.59 -14.08 15.69
CA PRO A 452 -6.03 -13.87 15.62
C PRO A 452 -6.38 -12.46 15.12
N SER A 453 -7.31 -12.37 14.18
CA SER A 453 -7.78 -11.10 13.61
C SER A 453 -9.03 -10.53 14.29
N ASP A 454 -9.67 -11.30 15.18
CA ASP A 454 -10.96 -11.01 15.83
C ASP A 454 -10.82 -10.70 17.34
N ILE A 455 -9.64 -10.21 17.77
CA ILE A 455 -9.41 -9.93 19.17
C ILE A 455 -10.28 -8.74 19.65
N ALA A 456 -11.06 -8.97 20.67
CA ALA A 456 -11.95 -7.97 21.27
C ALA A 456 -11.75 -7.87 22.77
N CYS A 457 -11.96 -6.69 23.34
CA CYS A 457 -11.94 -6.43 24.79
C CYS A 457 -13.26 -5.84 25.27
N ASP A 458 -13.82 -6.44 26.31
CA ASP A 458 -15.08 -6.04 26.93
C ASP A 458 -14.96 -6.02 28.45
N ARG A 459 -15.97 -5.51 29.13
CA ARG A 459 -16.16 -5.76 30.58
C ARG A 459 -16.43 -7.25 30.82
N PRO A 460 -16.01 -7.79 31.97
CA PRO A 460 -16.21 -9.23 32.29
C PRO A 460 -17.65 -9.70 32.20
#